data_21fc1b5e74442d8fdd0a570e89137b2c
#
_entry.id   21fc1b5e74442d8fdd0a570e89137b2c
#
_cell.length_a   1.000
_cell.length_b   1.000
_cell.length_c   1.000
_cell.angle_alpha   90.00
_cell.angle_beta   90.00
_cell.angle_gamma   90.00
#
_symmetry.space_group_name_H-M   'P 1'
#
loop_
_entity.id
_entity.type
_entity.pdbx_description
1 polymer ?
#
loop_
_entity_poly.entity_id
_entity_poly.type
_entity_poly.pdbx_seq_one_letter_code
_entity_poly.pdbx_strand_id
1 'polypeptide(L)'
;ILNVRPKISAKAYKEIWLQTTDESPLRFHTRAQSEALSQRFKESGVPVEIDWAMRYGTPAIGDRLEEMRAKGCRKILLLALYPQYSATTTASAYDKAFQALQKMRWQPVIRTSPAYYNNKNYIRILAKSINEHIAFLDWEPDVLLTSFHGLPRRYLDAGDPYHCECAQTSRLLAEEIGWSGDRVRLAFQSRFGREEWLKPYIQEVITELPSQGIKKIAIISPGFISDCVETLEEVAIGLKESFVEAGGEKFTYVPCLNSSEDSIDLLQELVLNELSGWIPE
;
A
#
# COMPACT_ATOMS: atom_id res chain seq x y z
N ILE A 1 -22.14 15.24 7.99
CA ILE A 1 -21.09 14.26 7.65
C ILE A 1 -21.63 13.25 6.64
N LEU A 2 -22.73 12.54 6.90
CA LEU A 2 -23.26 11.48 6.02
C LEU A 2 -23.73 11.95 4.62
N ASN A 3 -24.05 13.22 4.44
CA ASN A 3 -24.55 13.75 3.17
C ASN A 3 -23.46 14.45 2.31
N VAL A 4 -22.32 14.81 2.88
CA VAL A 4 -21.27 15.56 2.17
C VAL A 4 -20.10 14.67 1.79
N ARG A 5 -19.62 13.82 2.72
CA ARG A 5 -18.49 12.92 2.48
C ARG A 5 -18.69 11.96 1.29
N PRO A 6 -19.85 11.29 1.13
CA PRO A 6 -20.04 10.37 0.00
C PRO A 6 -19.91 11.07 -1.37
N LYS A 7 -20.34 12.33 -1.47
CA LYS A 7 -20.25 13.09 -2.73
C LYS A 7 -18.81 13.49 -3.05
N ILE A 8 -18.03 13.87 -2.04
CA ILE A 8 -16.59 14.20 -2.20
C ILE A 8 -15.83 12.95 -2.61
N SER A 9 -16.03 11.84 -1.89
CA SER A 9 -15.39 10.56 -2.24
C SER A 9 -15.79 10.08 -3.64
N ALA A 10 -17.06 10.19 -4.01
CA ALA A 10 -17.52 9.79 -5.35
C ALA A 10 -16.88 10.64 -6.46
N LYS A 11 -16.63 11.95 -6.22
CA LYS A 11 -15.92 12.80 -7.16
C LYS A 11 -14.46 12.35 -7.30
N ALA A 12 -13.75 12.15 -6.18
CA ALA A 12 -12.36 11.68 -6.16
C ALA A 12 -12.21 10.32 -6.90
N TYR A 13 -13.09 9.36 -6.63
CA TYR A 13 -13.09 8.08 -7.35
C TYR A 13 -13.35 8.24 -8.84
N LYS A 14 -14.21 9.18 -9.26
CA LYS A 14 -14.50 9.41 -10.68
C LYS A 14 -13.26 9.89 -11.45
N GLU A 15 -12.38 10.65 -10.83
CA GLU A 15 -11.16 11.18 -11.45
C GLU A 15 -10.12 10.09 -11.73
N ILE A 16 -10.11 9.02 -10.94
CA ILE A 16 -9.14 7.92 -11.03
C ILE A 16 -9.74 6.62 -11.57
N TRP A 17 -11.05 6.59 -11.87
CA TRP A 17 -11.77 5.37 -12.26
C TRP A 17 -11.28 4.80 -13.57
N LEU A 18 -10.97 3.51 -13.59
CA LEU A 18 -10.53 2.80 -14.80
C LEU A 18 -11.74 2.55 -15.73
N GLN A 19 -11.88 3.37 -16.75
CA GLN A 19 -13.02 3.30 -17.69
C GLN A 19 -13.06 2.00 -18.48
N THR A 20 -11.90 1.36 -18.73
CA THR A 20 -11.80 0.14 -19.54
C THR A 20 -12.34 -1.09 -18.81
N THR A 21 -12.25 -1.12 -17.49
CA THR A 21 -12.66 -2.27 -16.65
C THR A 21 -13.81 -1.92 -15.71
N ASP A 22 -14.22 -0.67 -15.68
CA ASP A 22 -15.28 -0.12 -14.81
C ASP A 22 -15.03 -0.46 -13.32
N GLU A 23 -13.79 -0.22 -12.86
CA GLU A 23 -13.41 -0.49 -11.47
C GLU A 23 -12.36 0.51 -10.95
N SER A 24 -12.18 0.55 -9.61
CA SER A 24 -11.12 1.35 -9.01
C SER A 24 -9.74 0.73 -9.26
N PRO A 25 -8.65 1.54 -9.35
CA PRO A 25 -7.29 1.03 -9.49
C PRO A 25 -6.92 -0.01 -8.44
N LEU A 26 -7.24 0.23 -7.17
CA LEU A 26 -6.99 -0.73 -6.09
C LEU A 26 -7.62 -2.11 -6.37
N ARG A 27 -8.89 -2.12 -6.78
CA ARG A 27 -9.60 -3.38 -7.07
C ARG A 27 -9.01 -4.07 -8.30
N PHE A 28 -8.72 -3.32 -9.34
CA PHE A 28 -8.06 -3.82 -10.56
C PHE A 28 -6.72 -4.47 -10.25
N HIS A 29 -5.82 -3.76 -9.57
CA HIS A 29 -4.48 -4.26 -9.27
C HIS A 29 -4.51 -5.45 -8.30
N THR A 30 -5.38 -5.44 -7.28
CA THR A 30 -5.52 -6.57 -6.36
C THR A 30 -5.96 -7.84 -7.11
N ARG A 31 -6.90 -7.72 -8.03
CA ARG A 31 -7.33 -8.82 -8.89
C ARG A 31 -6.21 -9.29 -9.82
N ALA A 32 -5.55 -8.37 -10.52
CA ALA A 32 -4.47 -8.68 -11.44
C ALA A 32 -3.28 -9.36 -10.73
N GLN A 33 -2.93 -8.91 -9.52
CA GLN A 33 -1.92 -9.55 -8.66
C GLN A 33 -2.28 -11.00 -8.35
N SER A 34 -3.54 -11.25 -7.97
CA SER A 34 -4.03 -12.61 -7.68
C SER A 34 -3.99 -13.51 -8.91
N GLU A 35 -4.43 -13.00 -10.07
CA GLU A 35 -4.43 -13.74 -11.34
C GLU A 35 -3.00 -14.10 -11.77
N ALA A 36 -2.07 -13.13 -11.74
CA ALA A 36 -0.67 -13.35 -12.09
C ALA A 36 0.01 -14.34 -11.14
N LEU A 37 -0.22 -14.19 -9.83
CA LEU A 37 0.33 -15.10 -8.83
C LEU A 37 -0.23 -16.51 -9.00
N SER A 38 -1.54 -16.65 -9.27
CA SER A 38 -2.17 -17.94 -9.57
C SER A 38 -1.54 -18.63 -10.78
N GLN A 39 -1.25 -17.87 -11.83
CA GLN A 39 -0.61 -18.39 -13.02
C GLN A 39 0.82 -18.90 -12.71
N ARG A 40 1.62 -18.14 -11.96
CA ARG A 40 2.98 -18.55 -11.56
C ARG A 40 2.99 -19.83 -10.72
N PHE A 41 2.05 -19.98 -9.78
CA PHE A 41 1.96 -21.21 -8.97
C PHE A 41 1.54 -22.41 -9.82
N LYS A 42 0.65 -22.23 -10.79
CA LYS A 42 0.31 -23.29 -11.77
C LYS A 42 1.51 -23.72 -12.60
N GLU A 43 2.29 -22.77 -13.12
CA GLU A 43 3.47 -23.02 -13.94
C GLU A 43 4.59 -23.70 -13.16
N SER A 44 4.76 -23.36 -11.88
CA SER A 44 5.75 -24.00 -11.01
C SER A 44 5.32 -25.39 -10.52
N GLY A 45 4.08 -25.81 -10.77
CA GLY A 45 3.55 -27.09 -10.31
C GLY A 45 3.28 -27.18 -8.80
N VAL A 46 3.41 -26.08 -8.06
CA VAL A 46 3.11 -26.02 -6.64
C VAL A 46 1.59 -25.98 -6.44
N PRO A 47 0.97 -26.93 -5.70
CA PRO A 47 -0.47 -27.05 -5.60
C PRO A 47 -1.07 -26.02 -4.61
N VAL A 48 -1.09 -24.77 -5.00
CA VAL A 48 -1.63 -23.66 -4.21
C VAL A 48 -2.77 -22.99 -4.97
N GLU A 49 -3.91 -22.87 -4.32
CA GLU A 49 -5.05 -22.09 -4.80
C GLU A 49 -4.85 -20.63 -4.36
N ILE A 50 -4.85 -19.70 -5.30
CA ILE A 50 -4.73 -18.25 -5.04
C ILE A 50 -6.08 -17.58 -5.30
N ASP A 51 -6.50 -16.74 -4.36
CA ASP A 51 -7.71 -15.92 -4.49
C ASP A 51 -7.48 -14.57 -3.80
N TRP A 52 -8.38 -13.62 -3.99
CA TRP A 52 -8.30 -12.29 -3.45
C TRP A 52 -9.61 -11.83 -2.83
N ALA A 53 -9.51 -10.90 -1.90
CA ALA A 53 -10.66 -10.30 -1.25
C ALA A 53 -10.39 -8.84 -0.86
N MET A 54 -11.47 -8.07 -0.78
CA MET A 54 -11.43 -6.70 -0.32
C MET A 54 -11.84 -6.62 1.16
N ARG A 55 -11.16 -5.74 1.93
CA ARG A 55 -11.58 -5.44 3.31
C ARG A 55 -12.97 -4.81 3.33
N TYR A 56 -13.25 -3.95 2.36
CA TYR A 56 -14.54 -3.29 2.14
C TYR A 56 -15.00 -3.53 0.70
N GLY A 57 -16.30 -3.76 0.52
CA GLY A 57 -16.86 -4.05 -0.80
C GLY A 57 -16.76 -5.52 -1.20
N THR A 58 -16.68 -5.77 -2.51
CA THR A 58 -16.70 -7.12 -3.10
C THR A 58 -15.45 -7.38 -3.95
N PRO A 59 -14.94 -8.63 -3.96
CA PRO A 59 -15.40 -9.80 -3.21
C PRO A 59 -15.06 -9.67 -1.71
N ALA A 60 -15.99 -10.05 -0.84
CA ALA A 60 -15.78 -9.93 0.60
C ALA A 60 -14.91 -11.07 1.15
N ILE A 61 -14.11 -10.78 2.18
CA ILE A 61 -13.19 -11.76 2.80
C ILE A 61 -13.96 -13.02 3.26
N GLY A 62 -15.13 -12.85 3.89
CA GLY A 62 -15.91 -13.97 4.38
C GLY A 62 -16.40 -14.91 3.28
N ASP A 63 -16.83 -14.34 2.16
CA ASP A 63 -17.35 -15.11 1.03
C ASP A 63 -16.21 -15.93 0.39
N ARG A 64 -15.03 -15.31 0.20
CA ARG A 64 -13.86 -16.00 -0.36
C ARG A 64 -13.34 -17.12 0.54
N LEU A 65 -13.33 -16.92 1.85
CA LEU A 65 -12.96 -17.99 2.80
C LEU A 65 -13.94 -19.18 2.70
N GLU A 66 -15.23 -18.94 2.56
CA GLU A 66 -16.22 -20.00 2.39
C GLU A 66 -16.06 -20.71 1.05
N GLU A 67 -15.79 -19.99 -0.04
CA GLU A 67 -15.51 -20.56 -1.35
C GLU A 67 -14.25 -21.43 -1.35
N MET A 68 -13.14 -20.96 -0.75
CA MET A 68 -11.92 -21.75 -0.62
C MET A 68 -12.15 -23.01 0.23
N ARG A 69 -12.90 -22.90 1.31
CA ARG A 69 -13.32 -24.04 2.13
C ARG A 69 -14.13 -25.05 1.30
N ALA A 70 -15.08 -24.57 0.51
CA ALA A 70 -15.92 -25.41 -0.35
C ALA A 70 -15.11 -26.11 -1.45
N LYS A 71 -14.05 -25.49 -1.97
CA LYS A 71 -13.05 -26.09 -2.88
C LYS A 71 -12.17 -27.13 -2.20
N GLY A 72 -12.25 -27.32 -0.88
CA GLY A 72 -11.48 -28.30 -0.13
C GLY A 72 -10.17 -27.77 0.46
N CYS A 73 -9.94 -26.45 0.46
CA CYS A 73 -8.77 -25.86 1.09
C CYS A 73 -8.83 -26.05 2.61
N ARG A 74 -7.92 -26.84 3.16
CA ARG A 74 -7.83 -27.15 4.59
C ARG A 74 -6.87 -26.26 5.35
N LYS A 75 -5.95 -25.59 4.64
CA LYS A 75 -4.97 -24.64 5.16
C LYS A 75 -5.08 -23.39 4.31
N ILE A 76 -5.22 -22.22 4.91
CA ILE A 76 -5.38 -20.95 4.20
C ILE A 76 -4.40 -19.94 4.81
N LEU A 77 -3.54 -19.37 3.97
CA LEU A 77 -2.70 -18.23 4.31
C LEU A 77 -3.46 -16.95 3.97
N LEU A 78 -3.52 -16.03 4.92
CA LEU A 78 -4.00 -14.67 4.73
C LEU A 78 -2.80 -13.75 4.57
N LEU A 79 -2.61 -13.18 3.38
CA LEU A 79 -1.60 -12.18 3.09
C LEU A 79 -2.26 -10.80 2.98
N ALA A 80 -2.01 -9.95 3.96
CA ALA A 80 -2.47 -8.56 3.92
C ALA A 80 -1.52 -7.71 3.07
N LEU A 81 -2.05 -6.99 2.08
CA LEU A 81 -1.25 -6.15 1.17
C LEU A 81 -0.92 -4.77 1.78
N TYR A 82 -0.66 -4.74 3.08
CA TYR A 82 -0.19 -3.58 3.83
C TYR A 82 1.22 -3.89 4.34
N PRO A 83 2.26 -3.24 3.78
CA PRO A 83 3.64 -3.52 4.19
C PRO A 83 3.90 -3.21 5.66
N GLN A 84 3.36 -2.11 6.17
CA GLN A 84 3.43 -1.71 7.57
C GLN A 84 2.16 -2.15 8.31
N TYR A 85 2.35 -2.72 9.51
CA TYR A 85 1.24 -3.14 10.35
C TYR A 85 0.55 -1.94 11.00
N SER A 86 -0.77 -1.98 11.05
CA SER A 86 -1.58 -1.18 11.95
C SER A 86 -2.83 -1.95 12.37
N ALA A 87 -3.35 -1.64 13.56
CA ALA A 87 -4.64 -2.13 14.01
C ALA A 87 -5.79 -1.70 13.05
N THR A 88 -5.61 -0.59 12.33
CA THR A 88 -6.61 -0.05 11.39
C THR A 88 -6.56 -0.70 10.00
N THR A 89 -5.48 -1.35 9.65
CA THR A 89 -5.25 -1.98 8.33
C THR A 89 -5.12 -3.50 8.44
N THR A 90 -3.93 -4.01 8.71
CA THR A 90 -3.63 -5.44 8.77
C THR A 90 -4.51 -6.17 9.77
N ALA A 91 -4.58 -5.71 11.03
CA ALA A 91 -5.44 -6.34 12.02
C ALA A 91 -6.91 -6.26 11.65
N SER A 92 -7.38 -5.11 11.12
CA SER A 92 -8.77 -4.95 10.68
C SER A 92 -9.17 -5.95 9.57
N ALA A 93 -8.24 -6.28 8.66
CA ALA A 93 -8.47 -7.29 7.63
C ALA A 93 -8.53 -8.70 8.25
N TYR A 94 -7.59 -9.03 9.13
CA TYR A 94 -7.56 -10.32 9.82
C TYR A 94 -8.75 -10.50 10.76
N ASP A 95 -9.17 -9.47 11.50
CA ASP A 95 -10.37 -9.50 12.33
C ASP A 95 -11.61 -9.86 11.52
N LYS A 96 -11.71 -9.31 10.30
CA LYS A 96 -12.83 -9.64 9.41
C LYS A 96 -12.81 -11.10 8.96
N ALA A 97 -11.63 -11.65 8.71
CA ALA A 97 -11.46 -13.07 8.41
C ALA A 97 -11.82 -13.94 9.62
N PHE A 98 -11.32 -13.61 10.81
CA PHE A 98 -11.63 -14.34 12.05
C PHE A 98 -13.11 -14.29 12.40
N GLN A 99 -13.78 -13.16 12.20
CA GLN A 99 -15.24 -13.06 12.36
C GLN A 99 -16.03 -13.98 11.41
N ALA A 100 -15.53 -14.18 10.19
CA ALA A 100 -16.13 -15.15 9.26
C ALA A 100 -15.88 -16.59 9.71
N LEU A 101 -14.64 -16.91 10.11
CA LEU A 101 -14.27 -18.24 10.60
C LEU A 101 -15.07 -18.66 11.83
N GLN A 102 -15.33 -17.75 12.78
CA GLN A 102 -16.13 -18.02 13.99
C GLN A 102 -17.55 -18.52 13.66
N LYS A 103 -18.07 -18.20 12.48
CA LYS A 103 -19.41 -18.66 12.03
C LYS A 103 -19.37 -20.04 11.36
N MET A 104 -18.19 -20.53 10.98
CA MET A 104 -18.04 -21.82 10.30
C MET A 104 -18.11 -22.97 11.29
N ARG A 105 -18.88 -24.01 10.96
CA ARG A 105 -18.92 -25.24 11.77
C ARG A 105 -17.60 -26.00 11.76
N TRP A 106 -16.92 -25.99 10.61
CA TRP A 106 -15.59 -26.52 10.42
C TRP A 106 -14.68 -25.41 9.88
N GLN A 107 -13.57 -25.16 10.56
CA GLN A 107 -12.62 -24.10 10.20
C GLN A 107 -11.36 -24.69 9.57
N PRO A 108 -10.87 -24.15 8.45
CA PRO A 108 -9.53 -24.46 7.96
C PRO A 108 -8.47 -23.98 8.93
N VAL A 109 -7.28 -24.55 8.85
CA VAL A 109 -6.10 -24.01 9.56
C VAL A 109 -5.72 -22.68 8.92
N ILE A 110 -5.55 -21.65 9.73
CA ILE A 110 -5.23 -20.30 9.26
C ILE A 110 -3.81 -19.91 9.66
N ARG A 111 -3.09 -19.33 8.73
CA ARG A 111 -1.85 -18.58 8.96
C ARG A 111 -2.03 -17.16 8.45
N THR A 112 -1.50 -16.19 9.17
CA THR A 112 -1.46 -14.79 8.74
C THR A 112 -0.01 -14.41 8.42
N SER A 113 0.20 -13.61 7.37
CA SER A 113 1.53 -13.10 7.08
C SER A 113 1.95 -12.04 8.09
N PRO A 114 3.24 -11.98 8.46
CA PRO A 114 3.79 -10.84 9.19
C PRO A 114 3.78 -9.57 8.31
N ALA A 115 4.01 -8.42 8.95
CA ALA A 115 4.35 -7.19 8.24
C ALA A 115 5.69 -7.37 7.50
N TYR A 116 5.83 -6.74 6.32
CA TYR A 116 7.02 -6.87 5.47
C TYR A 116 7.67 -5.54 5.12
N TYR A 117 7.42 -4.52 5.95
CA TYR A 117 7.91 -3.15 5.82
C TYR A 117 9.44 -3.01 5.68
N ASN A 118 10.21 -3.98 6.19
CA ASN A 118 11.67 -4.05 6.14
C ASN A 118 12.20 -5.24 5.33
N ASN A 119 11.35 -5.92 4.57
CA ASN A 119 11.77 -6.99 3.68
C ASN A 119 12.75 -6.43 2.63
N LYS A 120 13.93 -7.06 2.49
CA LYS A 120 15.01 -6.56 1.63
C LYS A 120 14.59 -6.47 0.17
N ASN A 121 13.81 -7.44 -0.32
CA ASN A 121 13.33 -7.43 -1.69
C ASN A 121 12.29 -6.31 -1.91
N TYR A 122 11.38 -6.11 -0.95
CA TYR A 122 10.44 -4.99 -0.98
C TYR A 122 11.15 -3.64 -1.09
N ILE A 123 12.15 -3.39 -0.25
CA ILE A 123 12.94 -2.14 -0.28
C ILE A 123 13.68 -2.00 -1.63
N ARG A 124 14.32 -3.07 -2.10
CA ARG A 124 15.06 -3.10 -3.37
C ARG A 124 14.17 -2.77 -4.58
N ILE A 125 12.97 -3.34 -4.67
CA ILE A 125 12.07 -3.08 -5.80
C ILE A 125 11.45 -1.68 -5.73
N LEU A 126 11.19 -1.14 -4.55
CA LEU A 126 10.81 0.27 -4.41
C LEU A 126 11.93 1.20 -4.88
N ALA A 127 13.17 0.94 -4.46
CA ALA A 127 14.33 1.72 -4.90
C ALA A 127 14.53 1.64 -6.42
N LYS A 128 14.39 0.45 -6.99
CA LYS A 128 14.41 0.23 -8.45
C LYS A 128 13.34 1.07 -9.15
N SER A 129 12.08 1.00 -8.69
CA SER A 129 10.96 1.75 -9.25
C SER A 129 11.20 3.26 -9.22
N ILE A 130 11.74 3.79 -8.11
CA ILE A 130 12.10 5.20 -7.98
C ILE A 130 13.19 5.58 -8.98
N ASN A 131 14.28 4.81 -9.04
CA ASN A 131 15.41 5.12 -9.91
C ASN A 131 15.01 5.06 -11.38
N GLU A 132 14.24 4.07 -11.79
CA GLU A 132 13.70 3.95 -13.14
C GLU A 132 12.79 5.12 -13.48
N HIS A 133 11.88 5.49 -12.57
CA HIS A 133 10.98 6.63 -12.77
C HIS A 133 11.74 7.95 -12.92
N ILE A 134 12.73 8.21 -12.05
CA ILE A 134 13.55 9.43 -12.09
C ILE A 134 14.40 9.46 -13.37
N ALA A 135 14.90 8.34 -13.85
CA ALA A 135 15.71 8.27 -15.07
C ALA A 135 14.93 8.68 -16.34
N PHE A 136 13.61 8.61 -16.34
CA PHE A 136 12.76 9.12 -17.43
C PHE A 136 12.49 10.63 -17.37
N LEU A 137 12.86 11.31 -16.28
CA LEU A 137 12.69 12.75 -16.14
C LEU A 137 13.82 13.50 -16.86
N ASP A 138 13.53 14.69 -17.35
CA ASP A 138 14.51 15.66 -17.87
C ASP A 138 15.11 16.55 -16.76
N TRP A 139 14.84 16.22 -15.49
CA TRP A 139 15.24 16.96 -14.31
C TRP A 139 15.45 16.00 -13.11
N GLU A 140 16.29 16.40 -12.16
CA GLU A 140 16.52 15.65 -10.92
C GLU A 140 15.71 16.25 -9.78
N PRO A 141 15.01 15.44 -8.94
CA PRO A 141 14.35 15.92 -7.74
C PRO A 141 15.35 16.38 -6.68
N ASP A 142 15.07 17.53 -6.06
CA ASP A 142 15.82 18.02 -4.90
C ASP A 142 15.58 17.11 -3.68
N VAL A 143 14.33 16.65 -3.50
CA VAL A 143 13.86 15.82 -2.39
C VAL A 143 12.90 14.74 -2.87
N LEU A 144 12.99 13.54 -2.28
CA LEU A 144 12.00 12.49 -2.33
C LEU A 144 11.19 12.51 -1.03
N LEU A 145 9.87 12.65 -1.13
CA LEU A 145 8.96 12.47 -0.01
C LEU A 145 8.43 11.03 0.01
N THR A 146 8.56 10.35 1.14
CA THR A 146 7.88 9.09 1.40
C THR A 146 6.59 9.39 2.15
N SER A 147 5.46 9.30 1.45
CA SER A 147 4.14 9.62 1.97
C SER A 147 3.43 8.37 2.46
N PHE A 148 3.00 8.38 3.72
CA PHE A 148 2.22 7.30 4.32
C PHE A 148 0.86 7.82 4.76
N HIS A 149 -0.16 6.97 4.78
CA HIS A 149 -1.45 7.36 5.34
C HIS A 149 -1.29 7.71 6.82
N GLY A 150 -1.72 8.87 7.22
CA GLY A 150 -1.69 9.30 8.63
C GLY A 150 -2.63 8.48 9.51
N LEU A 151 -2.33 8.44 10.79
CA LEU A 151 -3.20 7.89 11.83
C LEU A 151 -3.27 8.86 13.01
N PRO A 152 -4.36 8.85 13.79
CA PRO A 152 -4.43 9.57 15.05
C PRO A 152 -3.27 9.20 15.98
N ARG A 153 -2.62 10.19 16.58
CA ARG A 153 -1.47 10.03 17.47
C ARG A 153 -1.73 9.02 18.59
N ARG A 154 -2.95 8.96 19.10
CA ARG A 154 -3.35 8.03 20.16
C ARG A 154 -3.14 6.55 19.81
N TYR A 155 -3.07 6.17 18.52
CA TYR A 155 -2.74 4.78 18.13
C TYR A 155 -1.28 4.45 18.43
N LEU A 156 -0.36 5.37 18.11
CA LEU A 156 1.05 5.23 18.49
C LEU A 156 1.19 5.16 20.02
N ASP A 157 0.50 6.04 20.73
CA ASP A 157 0.53 6.09 22.21
C ASP A 157 -0.05 4.82 22.85
N ALA A 158 -0.95 4.13 22.14
CA ALA A 158 -1.49 2.82 22.52
C ALA A 158 -0.62 1.62 22.09
N GLY A 159 0.53 1.86 21.46
CA GLY A 159 1.49 0.81 21.08
C GLY A 159 1.35 0.29 19.65
N ASP A 160 0.58 0.94 18.75
CA ASP A 160 0.55 0.59 17.33
C ASP A 160 1.94 0.86 16.71
N PRO A 161 2.60 -0.13 16.08
CA PRO A 161 3.97 0.02 15.58
C PRO A 161 4.07 0.81 14.26
N TYR A 162 2.95 1.16 13.64
CA TYR A 162 2.87 1.72 12.29
C TYR A 162 3.85 2.86 12.02
N HIS A 163 3.92 3.84 12.94
CA HIS A 163 4.83 4.99 12.79
C HIS A 163 6.29 4.55 12.69
N CYS A 164 6.72 3.64 13.56
CA CYS A 164 8.08 3.13 13.58
C CYS A 164 8.41 2.33 12.31
N GLU A 165 7.45 1.54 11.83
CA GLU A 165 7.60 0.75 10.61
C GLU A 165 7.66 1.64 9.37
N CYS A 166 6.84 2.71 9.29
CA CYS A 166 6.93 3.72 8.23
C CYS A 166 8.29 4.42 8.22
N ALA A 167 8.77 4.84 9.40
CA ALA A 167 10.06 5.49 9.54
C ALA A 167 11.22 4.55 9.14
N GLN A 168 11.13 3.27 9.50
CA GLN A 168 12.14 2.29 9.09
C GLN A 168 12.12 2.04 7.58
N THR A 169 10.94 1.89 6.96
CA THR A 169 10.82 1.77 5.50
C THR A 169 11.47 2.97 4.81
N SER A 170 11.15 4.19 5.23
CA SER A 170 11.71 5.41 4.65
C SER A 170 13.24 5.47 4.76
N ARG A 171 13.80 5.12 5.92
CA ARG A 171 15.24 5.07 6.15
C ARG A 171 15.92 4.01 5.27
N LEU A 172 15.41 2.78 5.27
CA LEU A 172 15.97 1.70 4.45
C LEU A 172 15.92 2.04 2.96
N LEU A 173 14.86 2.71 2.52
CA LEU A 173 14.72 3.16 1.14
C LEU A 173 15.77 4.23 0.80
N ALA A 174 16.01 5.20 1.69
CA ALA A 174 17.07 6.20 1.52
C ALA A 174 18.46 5.55 1.40
N GLU A 175 18.75 4.54 2.22
CA GLU A 175 19.98 3.76 2.18
C GLU A 175 20.12 3.02 0.84
N GLU A 176 19.06 2.35 0.38
CA GLU A 176 19.08 1.53 -0.85
C GLU A 176 19.23 2.40 -2.12
N ILE A 177 18.59 3.57 -2.19
CA ILE A 177 18.76 4.49 -3.33
C ILE A 177 20.06 5.31 -3.25
N GLY A 178 20.78 5.24 -2.14
CA GLY A 178 22.04 5.97 -1.93
C GLY A 178 21.87 7.50 -1.74
N TRP A 179 20.68 7.96 -1.33
CA TRP A 179 20.44 9.36 -1.05
C TRP A 179 20.67 9.68 0.44
N SER A 180 21.22 10.87 0.73
CA SER A 180 21.35 11.34 2.10
C SER A 180 19.98 11.46 2.78
N GLY A 181 19.93 11.31 4.11
CA GLY A 181 18.69 11.42 4.88
C GLY A 181 17.95 12.76 4.71
N ASP A 182 18.67 13.84 4.38
CA ASP A 182 18.08 15.15 4.12
C ASP A 182 17.31 15.21 2.81
N ARG A 183 17.66 14.37 1.83
CA ARG A 183 16.97 14.27 0.54
C ARG A 183 15.80 13.30 0.54
N VAL A 184 15.67 12.44 1.54
CA VAL A 184 14.50 11.54 1.70
C VAL A 184 13.78 11.92 2.98
N ARG A 185 12.56 12.39 2.86
CA ARG A 185 11.79 12.90 3.99
C ARG A 185 10.46 12.16 4.12
N LEU A 186 10.19 11.66 5.33
CA LEU A 186 8.92 11.02 5.67
C LEU A 186 7.86 12.07 5.96
N ALA A 187 6.63 11.84 5.49
CA ALA A 187 5.46 12.61 5.86
C ALA A 187 4.18 11.76 5.86
N PHE A 188 3.13 12.24 6.53
CA PHE A 188 1.85 11.56 6.67
C PHE A 188 0.73 12.36 6.01
N GLN A 189 -0.05 11.68 5.16
CA GLN A 189 -1.18 12.22 4.39
C GLN A 189 -2.55 11.93 5.04
N SER A 190 -3.62 12.40 4.43
CA SER A 190 -5.02 12.04 4.73
C SER A 190 -5.51 12.46 6.11
N ARG A 191 -4.87 13.47 6.73
CA ARG A 191 -5.32 14.00 8.02
C ARG A 191 -6.72 14.58 7.92
N PHE A 192 -7.58 14.22 8.87
CA PHE A 192 -8.90 14.82 9.00
C PHE A 192 -9.33 14.98 10.46
N GLY A 193 -10.31 15.87 10.68
CA GLY A 193 -10.85 16.13 12.02
C GLY A 193 -9.93 17.04 12.85
N ARG A 194 -10.17 17.05 14.18
CA ARG A 194 -9.52 18.01 15.10
C ARG A 194 -8.48 17.38 16.01
N GLU A 195 -8.42 16.06 16.08
CA GLU A 195 -7.43 15.40 16.93
C GLU A 195 -6.03 15.46 16.31
N GLU A 196 -5.01 15.26 17.12
CA GLU A 196 -3.63 15.20 16.66
C GLU A 196 -3.38 13.87 15.92
N TRP A 197 -2.72 13.96 14.77
CA TRP A 197 -2.31 12.83 13.94
C TRP A 197 -0.79 12.68 13.95
N LEU A 198 -0.30 11.59 13.39
CA LEU A 198 1.13 11.36 13.16
C LEU A 198 1.70 12.50 12.32
N LYS A 199 2.89 12.97 12.70
CA LYS A 199 3.62 14.05 12.05
C LYS A 199 4.91 13.52 11.40
N PRO A 200 5.49 14.30 10.43
CA PRO A 200 5.02 15.59 9.90
C PRO A 200 3.83 15.42 8.96
N TYR A 201 2.95 16.43 8.90
CA TYR A 201 1.81 16.44 7.97
C TYR A 201 2.28 16.82 6.56
N ILE A 202 1.97 15.98 5.58
CA ILE A 202 2.47 16.19 4.21
C ILE A 202 2.01 17.52 3.62
N GLN A 203 0.80 17.97 3.92
CA GLN A 203 0.26 19.24 3.43
C GLN A 203 1.07 20.44 3.91
N GLU A 204 1.55 20.41 5.16
CA GLU A 204 2.42 21.45 5.72
C GLU A 204 3.81 21.38 5.08
N VAL A 205 4.40 20.18 5.03
CA VAL A 205 5.71 19.96 4.41
C VAL A 205 5.73 20.47 2.98
N ILE A 206 4.77 20.10 2.15
CA ILE A 206 4.79 20.39 0.72
C ILE A 206 4.63 21.89 0.42
N THR A 207 3.91 22.61 1.27
CA THR A 207 3.73 24.07 1.12
C THR A 207 4.93 24.88 1.62
N GLU A 208 5.74 24.30 2.54
CA GLU A 208 6.93 24.95 3.08
C GLU A 208 8.19 24.76 2.20
N LEU A 209 8.31 23.64 1.50
CA LEU A 209 9.49 23.29 0.69
C LEU A 209 9.92 24.39 -0.29
N PRO A 210 9.01 25.04 -1.06
CA PRO A 210 9.41 26.08 -2.01
C PRO A 210 10.05 27.30 -1.37
N SER A 211 9.65 27.66 -0.14
CA SER A 211 10.26 28.77 0.63
C SER A 211 11.66 28.43 1.14
N GLN A 212 11.98 27.13 1.26
CA GLN A 212 13.31 26.61 1.62
C GLN A 212 14.24 26.46 0.40
N GLY A 213 13.80 26.86 -0.80
CA GLY A 213 14.56 26.73 -2.03
C GLY A 213 14.42 25.38 -2.72
N ILE A 214 13.59 24.46 -2.20
CA ILE A 214 13.31 23.13 -2.78
C ILE A 214 12.16 23.28 -3.78
N LYS A 215 12.50 23.22 -5.06
CA LYS A 215 11.57 23.53 -6.16
C LYS A 215 11.17 22.31 -6.99
N LYS A 216 11.87 21.19 -6.83
CA LYS A 216 11.69 19.97 -7.61
C LYS A 216 11.54 18.79 -6.67
N ILE A 217 10.40 18.14 -6.67
CA ILE A 217 10.14 17.02 -5.75
C ILE A 217 9.61 15.78 -6.45
N ALA A 218 9.99 14.64 -5.90
CA ALA A 218 9.34 13.37 -6.17
C ALA A 218 8.60 12.89 -4.92
N ILE A 219 7.47 12.22 -5.09
CA ILE A 219 6.73 11.59 -4.00
C ILE A 219 6.47 10.12 -4.34
N ILE A 220 6.66 9.25 -3.37
CA ILE A 220 6.22 7.85 -3.40
C ILE A 220 5.39 7.53 -2.17
N SER A 221 4.46 6.59 -2.28
CA SER A 221 3.61 6.15 -1.17
C SER A 221 3.88 4.69 -0.76
N PRO A 222 4.97 4.41 0.01
CA PRO A 222 5.40 3.02 0.29
C PRO A 222 4.45 2.23 1.18
N GLY A 223 3.46 2.85 1.78
CA GLY A 223 2.40 2.16 2.54
C GLY A 223 1.36 1.47 1.66
N PHE A 224 1.45 1.67 0.34
CA PHE A 224 0.49 1.15 -0.65
C PHE A 224 1.22 0.30 -1.69
N ILE A 225 0.81 -0.95 -1.82
CA ILE A 225 1.32 -1.82 -2.89
C ILE A 225 0.64 -1.49 -4.22
N SER A 226 -0.61 -1.08 -4.18
CA SER A 226 -1.41 -0.72 -5.36
C SER A 226 -1.93 0.71 -5.26
N ASP A 227 -1.95 1.39 -6.39
CA ASP A 227 -2.53 2.72 -6.50
C ASP A 227 -4.02 2.72 -6.14
N CYS A 228 -4.44 3.78 -5.48
CA CYS A 228 -5.78 3.97 -4.96
C CYS A 228 -6.14 5.47 -4.93
N VAL A 229 -7.27 5.81 -4.35
CA VAL A 229 -7.70 7.21 -4.27
C VAL A 229 -6.73 8.06 -3.45
N GLU A 230 -6.15 7.50 -2.41
CA GLU A 230 -5.17 8.17 -1.54
C GLU A 230 -3.84 8.46 -2.24
N THR A 231 -3.48 7.68 -3.26
CA THR A 231 -2.22 7.86 -4.00
C THR A 231 -2.42 8.70 -5.27
N LEU A 232 -3.48 8.46 -6.01
CA LEU A 232 -3.69 9.11 -7.32
C LEU A 232 -4.41 10.46 -7.17
N GLU A 233 -5.51 10.52 -6.43
CA GLU A 233 -6.26 11.78 -6.30
C GLU A 233 -5.59 12.68 -5.26
N GLU A 234 -5.36 12.18 -4.04
CA GLU A 234 -4.83 13.02 -2.97
C GLU A 234 -3.37 13.43 -3.25
N VAL A 235 -2.48 12.45 -3.58
CA VAL A 235 -1.04 12.72 -3.75
C VAL A 235 -0.73 13.23 -5.16
N ALA A 236 -1.02 12.45 -6.20
CA ALA A 236 -0.57 12.78 -7.55
C ALA A 236 -1.27 14.01 -8.14
N ILE A 237 -2.51 14.31 -7.72
CA ILE A 237 -3.28 15.48 -8.17
C ILE A 237 -3.24 16.56 -7.09
N GLY A 238 -3.80 16.33 -5.91
CA GLY A 238 -4.03 17.37 -4.91
C GLY A 238 -2.74 17.96 -4.32
N LEU A 239 -1.75 17.11 -3.97
CA LEU A 239 -0.47 17.63 -3.46
C LEU A 239 0.36 18.33 -4.54
N LYS A 240 0.24 17.89 -5.81
CA LYS A 240 0.86 18.59 -6.94
C LYS A 240 0.32 20.03 -7.07
N GLU A 241 -1.00 20.20 -7.03
CA GLU A 241 -1.64 21.51 -7.08
C GLU A 241 -1.14 22.38 -5.92
N SER A 242 -1.16 21.88 -4.69
CA SER A 242 -0.71 22.60 -3.50
C SER A 242 0.78 23.00 -3.58
N PHE A 243 1.63 22.12 -4.12
CA PHE A 243 3.06 22.41 -4.29
C PHE A 243 3.30 23.54 -5.31
N VAL A 244 2.62 23.49 -6.45
CA VAL A 244 2.73 24.51 -7.50
C VAL A 244 2.20 25.86 -7.01
N GLU A 245 1.06 25.88 -6.33
CA GLU A 245 0.49 27.09 -5.72
C GLU A 245 1.45 27.73 -4.69
N ALA A 246 2.19 26.90 -3.94
CA ALA A 246 3.20 27.37 -3.00
C ALA A 246 4.51 27.85 -3.67
N GLY A 247 4.62 27.76 -5.00
CA GLY A 247 5.79 28.22 -5.78
C GLY A 247 6.78 27.10 -6.10
N GLY A 248 6.37 25.84 -6.07
CA GLY A 248 7.13 24.71 -6.61
C GLY A 248 7.15 24.74 -8.15
N GLU A 249 8.15 24.10 -8.75
CA GLU A 249 8.37 24.15 -10.22
C GLU A 249 8.14 22.81 -10.88
N LYS A 250 8.65 21.72 -10.30
CA LYS A 250 8.58 20.37 -10.85
C LYS A 250 8.11 19.39 -9.78
N PHE A 251 7.11 18.61 -10.14
CA PHE A 251 6.52 17.59 -9.27
C PHE A 251 6.39 16.28 -10.03
N THR A 252 6.75 15.16 -9.43
CA THR A 252 6.42 13.83 -9.95
C THR A 252 5.92 12.94 -8.83
N TYR A 253 4.95 12.09 -9.15
CA TYR A 253 4.51 10.98 -8.32
C TYR A 253 5.06 9.68 -8.90
N VAL A 254 5.75 8.90 -8.08
CA VAL A 254 6.23 7.55 -8.44
C VAL A 254 5.09 6.59 -8.18
N PRO A 255 4.54 5.91 -9.21
CA PRO A 255 3.44 4.97 -9.03
C PRO A 255 3.77 3.86 -8.02
N CYS A 256 2.75 3.34 -7.36
CA CYS A 256 2.88 2.13 -6.55
C CYS A 256 3.37 0.95 -7.40
N LEU A 257 3.81 -0.13 -6.76
CA LEU A 257 4.30 -1.33 -7.46
C LEU A 257 3.22 -1.98 -8.32
N ASN A 258 1.96 -1.80 -7.96
CA ASN A 258 0.80 -2.29 -8.70
C ASN A 258 0.90 -3.79 -9.02
N SER A 259 0.61 -4.17 -10.25
CA SER A 259 0.73 -5.54 -10.75
C SER A 259 1.95 -5.74 -11.66
N SER A 260 3.05 -5.00 -11.40
CA SER A 260 4.32 -5.17 -12.10
C SER A 260 4.94 -6.55 -11.82
N GLU A 261 5.83 -7.02 -12.70
CA GLU A 261 6.55 -8.29 -12.50
C GLU A 261 7.31 -8.30 -11.17
N ASP A 262 8.01 -7.21 -10.82
CA ASP A 262 8.70 -7.08 -9.53
C ASP A 262 7.72 -7.20 -8.33
N SER A 263 6.51 -6.66 -8.46
CA SER A 263 5.46 -6.79 -7.43
C SER A 263 5.01 -8.25 -7.28
N ILE A 264 4.82 -8.97 -8.40
CA ILE A 264 4.41 -10.37 -8.36
C ILE A 264 5.53 -11.25 -7.81
N ASP A 265 6.80 -10.97 -8.14
CA ASP A 265 7.97 -11.65 -7.56
C ASP A 265 8.00 -11.50 -6.03
N LEU A 266 7.78 -10.29 -5.53
CA LEU A 266 7.69 -10.04 -4.09
C LEU A 266 6.55 -10.83 -3.45
N LEU A 267 5.35 -10.76 -4.01
CA LEU A 267 4.18 -11.46 -3.46
C LEU A 267 4.39 -12.98 -3.46
N GLN A 268 5.01 -13.53 -4.51
CA GLN A 268 5.37 -14.95 -4.57
C GLN A 268 6.36 -15.33 -3.46
N GLU A 269 7.42 -14.53 -3.27
CA GLU A 269 8.40 -14.74 -2.19
C GLU A 269 7.71 -14.73 -0.82
N LEU A 270 6.88 -13.72 -0.53
CA LEU A 270 6.16 -13.61 0.73
C LEU A 270 5.25 -14.83 0.97
N VAL A 271 4.53 -15.28 -0.05
CA VAL A 271 3.66 -16.46 0.03
C VAL A 271 4.48 -17.72 0.27
N LEU A 272 5.56 -17.95 -0.48
CA LEU A 272 6.41 -19.15 -0.33
C LEU A 272 7.05 -19.24 1.05
N ASN A 273 7.53 -18.12 1.59
CA ASN A 273 8.10 -18.06 2.94
C ASN A 273 7.07 -18.51 4.00
N GLU A 274 5.83 -18.07 3.86
CA GLU A 274 4.75 -18.39 4.80
C GLU A 274 4.13 -19.78 4.56
N LEU A 275 4.32 -20.38 3.39
CA LEU A 275 3.84 -21.74 3.10
C LEU A 275 4.84 -22.84 3.50
N SER A 276 6.02 -22.48 4.04
CA SER A 276 6.99 -23.46 4.56
C SER A 276 6.34 -24.45 5.53
N GLY A 277 6.55 -25.76 5.29
CA GLY A 277 5.92 -26.85 6.01
C GLY A 277 4.42 -27.07 5.71
N TRP A 278 3.83 -26.31 4.79
CA TRP A 278 2.44 -26.51 4.33
C TRP A 278 2.34 -27.11 2.93
N ILE A 279 3.31 -26.85 2.09
CA ILE A 279 3.48 -27.43 0.76
C ILE A 279 4.65 -28.43 0.77
N PRO A 280 4.69 -29.43 -0.14
CA PRO A 280 5.85 -30.29 -0.32
C PRO A 280 7.12 -29.48 -0.62
N GLU A 281 8.27 -29.98 -0.15
CA GLU A 281 9.57 -29.42 -0.51
C GLU A 281 9.92 -29.70 -1.97
#